data_f3b4b86fb6170657fc8d11018528baeb
#
_entry.id   f3b4b86fb6170657fc8d11018528baeb
#
_cell.length_a   1.000
_cell.length_b   1.000
_cell.length_c   1.000
_cell.angle_alpha   90.00
_cell.angle_beta   90.00
_cell.angle_gamma   90.00
#
_symmetry.space_group_name_H-M   'P 1'
#
loop_
_entity.id
_entity.type
_entity.pdbx_description
1 polymer ?
#
loop_
_entity_poly.entity_id
_entity_poly.type
_entity_poly.pdbx_seq_one_letter_code
_entity_poly.pdbx_strand_id
1 'polypeptide(L)'
;MNNEFTSRYHTFKICIDFLHPNLTDKKVLELGTTRSFVDGKYDGCNSNDVKYWNKDDCSKWDWGAGCVTLIFGQLPGIKLTTVDTQISHINRCRYMTDSLNIKCGHVLADSVNFLKTTQDKYDLIYLDTGDMTPIEPTSQQQLSEVQIIHEYNILAPSGLLLIDDVLNKTPKEYGENSGWGKSKYSIPYLLDSGYEILYKGYQYILFLP
;
A
#
# COMPACT_ATOMS: atom_id res chain seq x y z
N MET A 1 14.68 0.63 18.20
CA MET A 1 13.79 0.17 17.10
C MET A 1 13.28 1.41 16.42
N ASN A 2 13.41 1.49 15.08
CA ASN A 2 12.94 2.63 14.33
C ASN A 2 11.42 2.74 14.47
N ASN A 3 10.93 3.91 14.87
CA ASN A 3 9.49 4.17 15.08
C ASN A 3 8.64 3.90 13.81
N GLU A 4 9.24 3.92 12.62
CA GLU A 4 8.59 3.68 11.33
C GLU A 4 8.11 2.23 11.17
N PHE A 5 8.94 1.24 11.51
CA PHE A 5 8.58 -0.17 11.42
C PHE A 5 7.39 -0.54 12.32
N THR A 6 7.41 -0.04 13.54
CA THR A 6 6.33 -0.28 14.50
C THR A 6 5.02 0.36 14.02
N SER A 7 5.11 1.51 13.34
CA SER A 7 3.94 2.21 12.80
C SER A 7 3.30 1.47 11.63
N ARG A 8 4.06 1.00 10.63
CA ARG A 8 3.54 0.25 9.48
C ARG A 8 2.90 -1.07 9.91
N TYR A 9 3.55 -1.84 10.77
CA TYR A 9 2.97 -3.06 11.33
C TYR A 9 1.64 -2.80 12.02
N HIS A 10 1.56 -1.71 12.80
CA HIS A 10 0.34 -1.34 13.52
C HIS A 10 -0.80 -0.97 12.55
N THR A 11 -0.54 -0.19 11.51
CA THR A 11 -1.56 0.17 10.51
C THR A 11 -2.06 -1.05 9.74
N PHE A 12 -1.18 -1.97 9.36
CA PHE A 12 -1.58 -3.22 8.72
C PHE A 12 -2.46 -4.06 9.65
N LYS A 13 -2.12 -4.13 10.94
CA LYS A 13 -2.95 -4.83 11.91
C LYS A 13 -4.33 -4.21 12.04
N ILE A 14 -4.46 -2.88 12.10
CA ILE A 14 -5.75 -2.21 12.10
C ILE A 14 -6.57 -2.58 10.86
N CYS A 15 -5.96 -2.55 9.68
CA CYS A 15 -6.63 -2.93 8.43
C CYS A 15 -7.06 -4.41 8.44
N ILE A 16 -6.23 -5.32 8.94
CA ILE A 16 -6.56 -6.74 9.08
C ILE A 16 -7.74 -6.92 10.03
N ASP A 17 -7.69 -6.31 11.21
CA ASP A 17 -8.75 -6.40 12.22
C ASP A 17 -10.07 -5.83 11.68
N PHE A 18 -10.00 -4.78 10.87
CA PHE A 18 -11.15 -4.19 10.19
C PHE A 18 -11.77 -5.13 9.14
N LEU A 19 -10.95 -5.81 8.34
CA LEU A 19 -11.41 -6.77 7.34
C LEU A 19 -11.90 -8.08 7.97
N HIS A 20 -11.36 -8.44 9.14
CA HIS A 20 -11.51 -9.76 9.77
C HIS A 20 -12.94 -10.22 10.05
N PRO A 21 -13.92 -9.37 10.47
CA PRO A 21 -15.26 -9.86 10.81
C PRO A 21 -15.97 -10.57 9.66
N ASN A 22 -15.56 -10.30 8.41
CA ASN A 22 -16.16 -10.86 7.20
C ASN A 22 -15.10 -11.10 6.12
N LEU A 23 -14.09 -11.94 6.40
CA LEU A 23 -12.99 -12.23 5.47
C LEU A 23 -13.41 -12.95 4.17
N THR A 24 -14.69 -13.25 3.98
CA THR A 24 -15.16 -13.88 2.75
C THR A 24 -15.28 -12.84 1.65
N ASP A 25 -14.56 -13.08 0.54
CA ASP A 25 -14.62 -12.29 -0.70
C ASP A 25 -14.18 -10.83 -0.60
N LYS A 26 -13.34 -10.48 0.39
CA LYS A 26 -12.77 -9.14 0.49
C LYS A 26 -11.76 -8.87 -0.61
N LYS A 27 -11.87 -7.70 -1.25
CA LYS A 27 -10.96 -7.28 -2.32
C LYS A 27 -9.96 -6.26 -1.77
N VAL A 28 -8.69 -6.54 -1.98
CA VAL A 28 -7.58 -5.67 -1.61
C VAL A 28 -6.84 -5.25 -2.89
N LEU A 29 -6.60 -3.96 -3.03
CA LEU A 29 -5.81 -3.38 -4.11
C LEU A 29 -4.52 -2.79 -3.56
N GLU A 30 -3.40 -3.16 -4.17
CA GLU A 30 -2.09 -2.55 -3.92
C GLU A 30 -1.65 -1.77 -5.15
N LEU A 31 -1.45 -0.48 -5.00
CA LEU A 31 -0.86 0.39 -6.03
C LEU A 31 0.61 0.66 -5.67
N GLY A 32 1.53 0.15 -6.50
CA GLY A 32 2.94 -0.03 -6.15
C GLY A 32 3.16 -1.40 -5.51
N THR A 33 3.76 -2.33 -6.24
CA THR A 33 3.76 -3.74 -5.84
C THR A 33 4.86 -4.10 -4.85
N THR A 34 4.59 -5.08 -4.00
CA THR A 34 5.60 -5.70 -3.12
C THR A 34 6.74 -6.33 -3.94
N ARG A 35 8.01 -6.05 -3.57
CA ARG A 35 9.19 -6.36 -4.39
C ARG A 35 10.22 -7.28 -3.76
N SER A 36 10.12 -7.57 -2.47
CA SER A 36 11.04 -8.48 -1.78
C SER A 36 10.41 -9.12 -0.54
N PHE A 37 10.96 -10.25 -0.11
CA PHE A 37 10.51 -10.97 1.08
C PHE A 37 11.01 -10.31 2.38
N VAL A 38 12.29 -9.99 2.40
CA VAL A 38 13.00 -9.49 3.59
C VAL A 38 13.96 -8.39 3.21
N ASP A 39 14.30 -7.53 4.16
CA ASP A 39 15.34 -6.52 3.98
C ASP A 39 16.70 -7.22 3.77
N GLY A 40 17.29 -7.01 2.60
CA GLY A 40 18.58 -7.58 2.22
C GLY A 40 19.77 -7.08 3.04
N LYS A 41 19.55 -6.17 4.01
CA LYS A 41 20.58 -5.70 4.94
C LYS A 41 20.94 -6.73 6.02
N TYR A 42 20.12 -7.78 6.21
CA TYR A 42 20.47 -8.83 7.15
C TYR A 42 21.60 -9.68 6.61
N ASP A 43 22.61 -9.90 7.46
CA ASP A 43 23.78 -10.73 7.11
C ASP A 43 23.34 -12.14 6.66
N GLY A 44 23.81 -12.54 5.51
CA GLY A 44 23.47 -13.82 4.88
C GLY A 44 22.06 -13.94 4.32
N CYS A 45 21.23 -12.91 4.40
CA CYS A 45 19.89 -12.91 3.81
C CYS A 45 19.92 -12.54 2.32
N ASN A 46 19.10 -13.25 1.54
CA ASN A 46 18.76 -12.87 0.18
C ASN A 46 17.30 -12.39 0.15
N SER A 47 17.09 -11.13 -0.18
CA SER A 47 15.77 -10.50 -0.22
C SER A 47 14.76 -11.20 -1.15
N ASN A 48 15.26 -12.01 -2.08
CA ASN A 48 14.45 -12.77 -3.04
C ASN A 48 14.24 -14.25 -2.67
N ASP A 49 14.75 -14.70 -1.53
CA ASP A 49 14.67 -16.11 -1.14
C ASP A 49 13.58 -16.32 -0.08
N VAL A 50 12.55 -17.05 -0.46
CA VAL A 50 11.37 -17.35 0.37
C VAL A 50 11.69 -17.98 1.72
N LYS A 51 12.83 -18.68 1.83
CA LYS A 51 13.22 -19.32 3.11
C LYS A 51 13.45 -18.34 4.26
N TYR A 52 13.69 -17.07 3.94
CA TYR A 52 13.85 -16.02 4.94
C TYR A 52 12.54 -15.34 5.33
N TRP A 53 11.47 -15.57 4.57
CA TRP A 53 10.17 -15.01 4.89
C TRP A 53 9.58 -15.68 6.13
N ASN A 54 9.19 -14.86 7.09
CA ASN A 54 8.41 -15.30 8.25
C ASN A 54 7.31 -14.28 8.52
N LYS A 55 6.07 -14.68 8.34
CA LYS A 55 4.89 -13.82 8.57
C LYS A 55 4.73 -13.37 10.03
N ASP A 56 5.35 -14.09 10.97
CA ASP A 56 5.26 -13.82 12.41
C ASP A 56 6.46 -13.03 12.95
N ASP A 57 7.45 -12.73 12.08
CA ASP A 57 8.65 -11.94 12.44
C ASP A 57 8.79 -10.69 11.56
N CYS A 58 7.98 -9.68 11.87
CA CYS A 58 7.98 -8.41 11.13
C CYS A 58 9.29 -7.62 11.21
N SER A 59 10.22 -8.01 12.09
CA SER A 59 11.50 -7.32 12.25
C SER A 59 12.41 -7.47 11.03
N LYS A 60 12.19 -8.51 10.23
CA LYS A 60 12.98 -8.83 9.02
C LYS A 60 12.30 -8.44 7.72
N TRP A 61 11.05 -8.00 7.76
CA TRP A 61 10.33 -7.65 6.55
C TRP A 61 10.99 -6.45 5.84
N ASP A 62 10.93 -6.47 4.52
CA ASP A 62 11.36 -5.33 3.73
C ASP A 62 10.25 -4.28 3.63
N TRP A 63 10.18 -3.44 4.63
CA TRP A 63 9.20 -2.37 4.71
C TRP A 63 9.35 -1.32 3.59
N GLY A 64 10.54 -1.17 3.02
CA GLY A 64 10.79 -0.27 1.90
C GLY A 64 10.37 -0.82 0.54
N ALA A 65 10.09 -2.13 0.47
CA ALA A 65 9.63 -2.78 -0.77
C ALA A 65 8.13 -3.07 -0.77
N GLY A 66 7.38 -2.57 0.24
CA GLY A 66 5.99 -2.92 0.48
C GLY A 66 5.85 -4.34 1.04
N CYS A 67 4.84 -4.61 1.82
CA CYS A 67 4.59 -5.94 2.38
C CYS A 67 3.14 -6.37 2.20
N VAL A 68 2.32 -5.55 1.56
CA VAL A 68 0.86 -5.76 1.47
C VAL A 68 0.53 -7.07 0.80
N THR A 69 1.11 -7.33 -0.37
CA THR A 69 0.88 -8.59 -1.10
C THR A 69 1.21 -9.81 -0.23
N LEU A 70 2.32 -9.79 0.49
CA LEU A 70 2.75 -10.94 1.30
C LEU A 70 1.88 -11.13 2.54
N ILE A 71 1.43 -10.06 3.17
CA ILE A 71 0.67 -10.12 4.43
C ILE A 71 -0.80 -10.40 4.14
N PHE A 72 -1.44 -9.57 3.33
CA PHE A 72 -2.87 -9.70 3.05
C PHE A 72 -3.18 -10.89 2.15
N GLY A 73 -2.29 -11.23 1.21
CA GLY A 73 -2.47 -12.37 0.33
C GLY A 73 -2.46 -13.73 1.03
N GLN A 74 -1.93 -13.83 2.25
CA GLN A 74 -1.98 -15.05 3.07
C GLN A 74 -3.26 -15.15 3.93
N LEU A 75 -4.09 -14.10 3.98
CA LEU A 75 -5.33 -14.13 4.72
C LEU A 75 -6.41 -14.90 3.94
N PRO A 76 -7.17 -15.78 4.59
CA PRO A 76 -8.24 -16.52 3.92
C PRO A 76 -9.33 -15.55 3.44
N GLY A 77 -9.89 -15.81 2.26
CA GLY A 77 -10.98 -15.02 1.70
C GLY A 77 -10.60 -13.68 1.08
N ILE A 78 -9.32 -13.32 1.07
CA ILE A 78 -8.82 -12.11 0.40
C ILE A 78 -8.62 -12.37 -1.10
N LYS A 79 -9.14 -11.49 -1.93
CA LYS A 79 -8.85 -11.36 -3.37
C LYS A 79 -7.94 -10.17 -3.57
N LEU A 80 -6.68 -10.43 -3.80
CA LEU A 80 -5.64 -9.41 -3.92
C LEU A 80 -5.38 -9.07 -5.38
N THR A 81 -5.25 -7.79 -5.68
CA THR A 81 -4.74 -7.26 -6.96
C THR A 81 -3.59 -6.30 -6.66
N THR A 82 -2.48 -6.47 -7.35
CA THR A 82 -1.34 -5.55 -7.29
C THR A 82 -1.06 -4.95 -8.67
N VAL A 83 -0.71 -3.66 -8.70
CA VAL A 83 -0.52 -2.88 -9.93
C VAL A 83 0.82 -2.18 -9.90
N ASP A 84 1.63 -2.33 -10.95
CA ASP A 84 2.90 -1.61 -11.11
C ASP A 84 3.18 -1.34 -12.58
N THR A 85 3.92 -0.28 -12.87
CA THR A 85 4.35 0.07 -14.24
C THR A 85 5.57 -0.73 -14.69
N GLN A 86 6.30 -1.36 -13.78
CA GLN A 86 7.55 -2.04 -14.09
C GLN A 86 7.36 -3.55 -14.14
N ILE A 87 7.60 -4.12 -15.32
CA ILE A 87 7.50 -5.58 -15.54
C ILE A 87 8.43 -6.37 -14.61
N SER A 88 9.58 -5.83 -14.26
CA SER A 88 10.52 -6.45 -13.32
C SER A 88 9.94 -6.58 -11.92
N HIS A 89 9.20 -5.57 -11.46
CA HIS A 89 8.50 -5.59 -10.16
C HIS A 89 7.36 -6.60 -10.18
N ILE A 90 6.52 -6.57 -11.20
CA ILE A 90 5.43 -7.54 -11.39
C ILE A 90 5.94 -8.98 -11.43
N ASN A 91 7.01 -9.24 -12.17
CA ASN A 91 7.59 -10.59 -12.25
C ASN A 91 8.16 -11.05 -10.90
N ARG A 92 8.78 -10.13 -10.16
CA ARG A 92 9.30 -10.42 -8.82
C ARG A 92 8.16 -10.69 -7.83
N CYS A 93 7.10 -9.88 -7.85
CA CYS A 93 5.92 -10.10 -7.02
C CYS A 93 5.26 -11.45 -7.35
N ARG A 94 5.12 -11.79 -8.63
CA ARG A 94 4.58 -13.08 -9.07
C ARG A 94 5.42 -14.25 -8.53
N TYR A 95 6.74 -14.18 -8.65
CA TYR A 95 7.61 -15.20 -8.07
C TYR A 95 7.36 -15.38 -6.56
N MET A 96 7.18 -14.29 -5.82
CA MET A 96 6.95 -14.34 -4.38
C MET A 96 5.57 -14.93 -4.04
N THR A 97 4.53 -14.50 -4.74
CA THR A 97 3.18 -15.04 -4.55
C THR A 97 3.09 -16.51 -4.90
N ASP A 98 3.72 -16.95 -5.99
CA ASP A 98 3.78 -18.35 -6.40
C ASP A 98 4.53 -19.20 -5.35
N SER A 99 5.65 -18.68 -4.81
CA SER A 99 6.44 -19.38 -3.79
C SER A 99 5.67 -19.61 -2.47
N LEU A 100 4.69 -18.76 -2.18
CA LEU A 100 3.85 -18.82 -0.97
C LEU A 100 2.42 -19.32 -1.23
N ASN A 101 2.11 -19.75 -2.46
CA ASN A 101 0.76 -20.13 -2.90
C ASN A 101 -0.29 -19.03 -2.67
N ILE A 102 0.10 -17.77 -2.81
CA ILE A 102 -0.79 -16.61 -2.71
C ILE A 102 -1.50 -16.41 -4.04
N LYS A 103 -2.84 -16.34 -4.01
CA LYS A 103 -3.63 -15.96 -5.17
C LYS A 103 -3.66 -14.44 -5.32
N CYS A 104 -2.99 -13.93 -6.35
CA CYS A 104 -2.88 -12.50 -6.62
C CYS A 104 -3.09 -12.19 -8.11
N GLY A 105 -3.87 -11.19 -8.41
CA GLY A 105 -3.95 -10.57 -9.74
C GLY A 105 -2.76 -9.61 -9.92
N HIS A 106 -1.91 -9.89 -10.90
CA HIS A 106 -0.74 -9.04 -11.21
C HIS A 106 -1.01 -8.23 -12.47
N VAL A 107 -1.05 -6.91 -12.33
CA VAL A 107 -1.40 -5.99 -13.42
C VAL A 107 -0.21 -5.10 -13.76
N LEU A 108 0.26 -5.20 -15.00
CA LEU A 108 1.27 -4.27 -15.55
C LEU A 108 0.54 -3.08 -16.15
N ALA A 109 0.43 -2.01 -15.40
CA ALA A 109 -0.25 -0.79 -15.84
C ALA A 109 0.19 0.42 -15.00
N ASP A 110 -0.03 1.59 -15.56
CA ASP A 110 -0.07 2.82 -14.77
C ASP A 110 -1.31 2.79 -13.84
N SER A 111 -1.12 3.20 -12.57
CA SER A 111 -2.16 3.13 -11.54
C SER A 111 -3.40 3.95 -11.89
N VAL A 112 -3.21 5.15 -12.43
CA VAL A 112 -4.29 6.05 -12.86
C VAL A 112 -5.10 5.43 -13.99
N ASN A 113 -4.43 4.83 -14.97
CA ASN A 113 -5.09 4.14 -16.09
C ASN A 113 -5.83 2.88 -15.61
N PHE A 114 -5.25 2.11 -14.72
CA PHE A 114 -5.91 0.96 -14.11
C PHE A 114 -7.18 1.38 -13.36
N LEU A 115 -7.08 2.39 -12.49
CA LEU A 115 -8.22 2.89 -11.72
C LEU A 115 -9.37 3.40 -12.59
N LYS A 116 -9.07 4.02 -13.76
CA LYS A 116 -10.10 4.47 -14.72
C LYS A 116 -10.84 3.32 -15.40
N THR A 117 -10.25 2.14 -15.46
CA THR A 117 -10.79 1.01 -16.24
C THR A 117 -11.33 -0.12 -15.37
N THR A 118 -10.94 -0.19 -14.10
CA THR A 118 -11.42 -1.24 -13.20
C THR A 118 -12.92 -1.12 -12.94
N GLN A 119 -13.61 -2.26 -12.91
CA GLN A 119 -15.03 -2.35 -12.53
C GLN A 119 -15.18 -2.88 -11.09
N ASP A 120 -14.08 -3.25 -10.48
CA ASP A 120 -14.07 -3.76 -9.12
C ASP A 120 -14.18 -2.63 -8.09
N LYS A 121 -14.81 -2.96 -6.97
CA LYS A 121 -14.76 -2.17 -5.75
C LYS A 121 -13.88 -2.89 -4.74
N TYR A 122 -13.09 -2.14 -4.00
CA TYR A 122 -12.10 -2.69 -3.08
C TYR A 122 -12.43 -2.32 -1.63
N ASP A 123 -12.33 -3.30 -0.73
CA ASP A 123 -12.51 -3.11 0.71
C ASP A 123 -11.29 -2.44 1.35
N LEU A 124 -10.13 -2.61 0.76
CA LEU A 124 -8.90 -1.93 1.13
C LEU A 124 -8.13 -1.53 -0.13
N ILE A 125 -7.72 -0.27 -0.21
CA ILE A 125 -6.79 0.22 -1.24
C ILE A 125 -5.54 0.75 -0.52
N TYR A 126 -4.39 0.20 -0.88
CA TYR A 126 -3.08 0.66 -0.42
C TYR A 126 -2.42 1.52 -1.50
N LEU A 127 -2.09 2.75 -1.14
CA LEU A 127 -1.46 3.73 -2.03
C LEU A 127 0.03 3.86 -1.68
N ASP A 128 0.88 3.26 -2.49
CA ASP A 128 2.34 3.29 -2.36
C ASP A 128 3.06 3.44 -3.70
N THR A 129 2.46 4.20 -4.61
CA THR A 129 3.07 4.50 -5.91
C THR A 129 4.14 5.57 -5.80
N GLY A 130 5.18 5.42 -6.63
CA GLY A 130 6.27 6.37 -6.76
C GLY A 130 7.16 6.50 -5.53
N ASP A 131 8.29 7.15 -5.73
CA ASP A 131 9.29 7.37 -4.70
C ASP A 131 9.14 8.76 -4.05
N MET A 132 9.76 8.92 -2.88
CA MET A 132 9.83 10.22 -2.19
C MET A 132 10.68 11.25 -2.94
N THR A 133 11.49 10.83 -3.90
CA THR A 133 12.34 11.72 -4.69
C THR A 133 12.27 11.38 -6.18
N PRO A 134 11.84 12.32 -7.03
CA PRO A 134 11.31 13.65 -6.73
C PRO A 134 9.87 13.60 -6.19
N ILE A 135 9.60 14.36 -5.14
CA ILE A 135 8.31 14.30 -4.43
C ILE A 135 7.13 14.89 -5.23
N GLU A 136 7.38 15.89 -6.04
CA GLU A 136 6.30 16.62 -6.75
C GLU A 136 5.53 15.75 -7.75
N PRO A 137 6.18 15.04 -8.69
CA PRO A 137 5.48 14.15 -9.59
C PRO A 137 4.70 13.06 -8.86
N THR A 138 5.28 12.48 -7.82
CA THR A 138 4.64 11.43 -7.01
C THR A 138 3.41 11.97 -6.28
N SER A 139 3.48 13.19 -5.74
CA SER A 139 2.34 13.83 -5.07
C SER A 139 1.19 14.12 -6.04
N GLN A 140 1.49 14.54 -7.27
CA GLN A 140 0.49 14.76 -8.31
C GLN A 140 -0.15 13.45 -8.80
N GLN A 141 0.66 12.40 -8.95
CA GLN A 141 0.15 11.07 -9.27
C GLN A 141 -0.80 10.57 -8.19
N GLN A 142 -0.40 10.63 -6.92
CA GLN A 142 -1.23 10.19 -5.79
C GLN A 142 -2.52 11.01 -5.68
N LEU A 143 -2.48 12.33 -5.95
CA LEU A 143 -3.69 13.14 -6.06
C LEU A 143 -4.63 12.61 -7.14
N SER A 144 -4.10 12.32 -8.33
CA SER A 144 -4.90 11.77 -9.43
C SER A 144 -5.53 10.42 -9.08
N GLU A 145 -4.79 9.58 -8.38
CA GLU A 145 -5.28 8.28 -7.89
C GLU A 145 -6.48 8.47 -6.94
N VAL A 146 -6.36 9.31 -5.91
CA VAL A 146 -7.45 9.49 -4.94
C VAL A 146 -8.66 10.19 -5.54
N GLN A 147 -8.47 11.10 -6.50
CA GLN A 147 -9.57 11.72 -7.25
C GLN A 147 -10.39 10.66 -7.99
N ILE A 148 -9.73 9.77 -8.73
CA ILE A 148 -10.41 8.71 -9.47
C ILE A 148 -11.07 7.72 -8.51
N ILE A 149 -10.40 7.33 -7.42
CA ILE A 149 -10.98 6.44 -6.41
C ILE A 149 -12.29 7.02 -5.86
N HIS A 150 -12.32 8.32 -5.58
CA HIS A 150 -13.51 9.02 -5.08
C HIS A 150 -14.57 9.16 -6.17
N GLU A 151 -14.24 9.75 -7.31
CA GLU A 151 -15.18 10.07 -8.40
C GLU A 151 -15.86 8.84 -8.98
N TYR A 152 -15.13 7.73 -9.12
CA TYR A 152 -15.65 6.47 -9.66
C TYR A 152 -16.18 5.51 -8.57
N ASN A 153 -16.15 5.93 -7.30
CA ASN A 153 -16.58 5.11 -6.16
C ASN A 153 -15.88 3.75 -6.14
N ILE A 154 -14.57 3.70 -6.36
CA ILE A 154 -13.78 2.45 -6.42
C ILE A 154 -13.62 1.84 -5.03
N LEU A 155 -13.61 2.66 -3.98
CA LEU A 155 -13.65 2.16 -2.61
C LEU A 155 -15.05 1.58 -2.31
N ALA A 156 -15.08 0.38 -1.75
CA ALA A 156 -16.34 -0.25 -1.31
C ALA A 156 -16.97 0.56 -0.16
N PRO A 157 -18.29 0.48 0.06
CA PRO A 157 -18.90 1.07 1.24
C PRO A 157 -18.20 0.59 2.52
N SER A 158 -17.85 1.50 3.38
CA SER A 158 -17.03 1.26 4.58
C SER A 158 -15.61 0.71 4.29
N GLY A 159 -15.11 0.82 3.07
CA GLY A 159 -13.74 0.44 2.73
C GLY A 159 -12.70 1.41 3.29
N LEU A 160 -11.46 0.96 3.33
CA LEU A 160 -10.33 1.74 3.85
C LEU A 160 -9.37 2.16 2.74
N LEU A 161 -8.90 3.40 2.82
CA LEU A 161 -7.68 3.86 2.13
C LEU A 161 -6.51 3.82 3.11
N LEU A 162 -5.49 3.06 2.79
CA LEU A 162 -4.21 3.04 3.51
C LEU A 162 -3.17 3.75 2.65
N ILE A 163 -2.67 4.87 3.13
CA ILE A 163 -1.73 5.74 2.41
C ILE A 163 -0.36 5.66 3.05
N ASP A 164 0.66 5.32 2.27
CA ASP A 164 2.04 5.22 2.74
C ASP A 164 2.80 6.54 2.64
N ASP A 165 3.94 6.60 3.34
CA ASP A 165 4.88 7.72 3.35
C ASP A 165 4.24 9.07 3.71
N VAL A 166 3.30 9.06 4.65
CA VAL A 166 2.70 10.27 5.19
C VAL A 166 3.58 10.79 6.33
N LEU A 167 4.50 11.67 6.00
CA LEU A 167 5.40 12.26 6.97
C LEU A 167 4.78 13.50 7.62
N ASN A 168 4.70 13.52 8.93
CA ASN A 168 4.25 14.70 9.69
C ASN A 168 5.22 15.89 9.58
N LYS A 169 6.48 15.63 9.21
CA LYS A 169 7.50 16.63 8.90
C LYS A 169 8.29 16.12 7.70
N THR A 170 8.26 16.88 6.62
CA THR A 170 9.12 16.60 5.48
C THR A 170 10.55 16.99 5.84
N PRO A 171 11.54 16.11 5.65
CA PRO A 171 12.94 16.52 5.69
C PRO A 171 13.16 17.74 4.77
N LYS A 172 14.04 18.67 5.16
CA LYS A 172 14.36 19.87 4.38
C LYS A 172 14.72 19.60 2.92
N GLU A 173 15.24 18.39 2.63
CA GLU A 173 15.58 17.90 1.30
C GLU A 173 14.38 17.70 0.37
N TYR A 174 13.16 17.59 0.88
CA TYR A 174 11.94 17.39 0.09
C TYR A 174 11.09 18.66 -0.09
N GLY A 175 11.56 19.82 0.41
CA GLY A 175 10.87 21.11 0.27
C GLY A 175 10.06 21.56 1.48
N GLU A 176 9.99 22.86 1.68
CA GLU A 176 9.64 23.49 2.96
C GLU A 176 8.17 23.41 3.39
N ASN A 177 7.23 22.80 2.67
CA ASN A 177 5.81 22.93 3.02
C ASN A 177 4.93 21.69 2.84
N SER A 178 5.49 20.49 2.83
CA SER A 178 4.64 19.31 2.72
C SER A 178 4.58 18.55 4.04
N GLY A 179 3.74 19.02 4.96
CA GLY A 179 3.50 18.33 6.24
C GLY A 179 2.95 16.90 6.11
N TRP A 180 2.77 16.41 4.88
CA TRP A 180 2.21 15.08 4.57
C TRP A 180 3.00 14.28 3.52
N GLY A 181 4.32 14.50 3.38
CA GLY A 181 5.16 13.75 2.48
C GLY A 181 4.64 13.76 1.03
N LYS A 182 4.60 12.60 0.37
CA LYS A 182 4.02 12.48 -0.99
C LYS A 182 2.51 12.70 -1.03
N SER A 183 1.85 12.73 0.13
CA SER A 183 0.39 12.90 0.26
C SER A 183 -0.06 14.37 0.47
N LYS A 184 0.82 15.34 0.20
CA LYS A 184 0.55 16.77 0.44
C LYS A 184 -0.67 17.34 -0.28
N TYR A 185 -1.09 16.73 -1.37
CA TYR A 185 -2.30 17.11 -2.10
C TYR A 185 -3.46 16.13 -1.88
N SER A 186 -3.15 14.84 -1.80
CA SER A 186 -4.17 13.79 -1.71
C SER A 186 -4.93 13.81 -0.38
N ILE A 187 -4.23 14.02 0.76
CA ILE A 187 -4.90 14.08 2.05
C ILE A 187 -5.83 15.29 2.18
N PRO A 188 -5.43 16.54 1.87
CA PRO A 188 -6.36 17.67 1.84
C PRO A 188 -7.59 17.41 0.97
N TYR A 189 -7.38 16.91 -0.26
CA TYR A 189 -8.48 16.60 -1.18
C TYR A 189 -9.46 15.58 -0.57
N LEU A 190 -8.96 14.49 0.04
CA LEU A 190 -9.81 13.48 0.67
C LEU A 190 -10.63 14.05 1.83
N LEU A 191 -10.00 14.87 2.69
CA LEU A 191 -10.69 15.51 3.80
C LEU A 191 -11.79 16.49 3.32
N ASP A 192 -11.49 17.28 2.29
CA ASP A 192 -12.47 18.18 1.67
C ASP A 192 -13.61 17.41 0.97
N SER A 193 -13.35 16.17 0.56
CA SER A 193 -14.31 15.25 -0.05
C SER A 193 -15.10 14.42 0.98
N GLY A 194 -14.95 14.70 2.29
CA GLY A 194 -15.73 14.09 3.36
C GLY A 194 -15.12 12.81 3.95
N TYR A 195 -13.89 12.44 3.56
CA TYR A 195 -13.19 11.33 4.23
C TYR A 195 -12.77 11.72 5.63
N GLU A 196 -12.81 10.75 6.53
CA GLU A 196 -12.33 10.87 7.90
C GLU A 196 -11.06 10.05 8.12
N ILE A 197 -10.19 10.55 9.00
CA ILE A 197 -8.96 9.84 9.34
C ILE A 197 -9.25 8.91 10.52
N LEU A 198 -9.14 7.62 10.29
CA LEU A 198 -9.24 6.58 11.31
C LEU A 198 -7.94 6.45 12.13
N TYR A 199 -6.78 6.60 11.48
CA TYR A 199 -5.47 6.47 12.12
C TYR A 199 -4.44 7.42 11.50
N LYS A 200 -3.58 8.00 12.35
CA LYS A 200 -2.47 8.88 11.98
C LYS A 200 -1.15 8.29 12.48
N GLY A 201 -0.23 7.99 11.56
CA GLY A 201 1.11 7.51 11.87
C GLY A 201 2.06 7.83 10.72
N TYR A 202 3.02 6.97 10.48
CA TYR A 202 3.83 7.00 9.27
C TYR A 202 2.98 6.75 8.02
N GLN A 203 1.97 5.87 8.17
CA GLN A 203 0.88 5.68 7.22
C GLN A 203 -0.40 6.26 7.82
N TYR A 204 -1.30 6.72 6.95
CA TYR A 204 -2.63 7.15 7.36
C TYR A 204 -3.68 6.16 6.86
N ILE A 205 -4.69 5.92 7.71
CA ILE A 205 -5.88 5.17 7.32
C ILE A 205 -7.04 6.16 7.26
N LEU A 206 -7.71 6.21 6.10
CA LEU A 206 -8.91 7.03 5.88
C LEU A 206 -10.08 6.14 5.45
N PHE A 207 -11.28 6.62 5.69
CA PHE A 207 -12.52 6.00 5.24
C PHE A 207 -13.56 7.08 4.89
N LEU A 208 -14.55 6.71 4.10
CA LEU A 208 -15.70 7.55 3.82
C LEU A 208 -16.87 7.04 4.68
N PRO A 209 -17.42 7.85 5.62
CA PRO A 209 -18.52 7.46 6.51
C PRO A 209 -19.81 7.07 5.80
#